data_8eee329179ff25dba38e5f45510fb5eb
#
_entry.id   8eee329179ff25dba38e5f45510fb5eb
#
_cell.length_a   1.000
_cell.length_b   1.000
_cell.length_c   1.000
_cell.angle_alpha   90.00
_cell.angle_beta   90.00
_cell.angle_gamma   90.00
#
_symmetry.space_group_name_H-M   'P 1'
#
loop_
_entity.id
_entity.type
_entity.pdbx_description
1 polymer ?
#
loop_
_entity_poly.entity_id
_entity_poly.type
_entity_poly.pdbx_seq_one_letter_code
_entity_poly.pdbx_strand_id
1 'polypeptide(L)'
;MPSANTLPANGNGLQLDNVAAAKALQTSEELVAALQATNTAPLWAQMQRLNPPAPNPQTVPHLWAYDKIKPYLLRAGQLITEKQAERRVLMLANPARAAPYTTDTLYAGLQLVQPKETAPAHRHTAFACRFIIEGTGGFTAVHGKRVPMRPRDVIVTPTWNWHDHGKKGADEEGGDDQPVIWLDGLDLPNFIHFPLHFVEHYSAARYPAEDVDDSEIVYPWDKMQARLDASPEKWTSEAYLKPNGAEIGKIIGASAERLEPGASSPEIRETSSAVYHVIEGSGSTKIGDTVLNWKQGDTFCIPTWHAYQHHADEQKVYLYRFDDKPMLKALGFYRVEGVDVETYVSD
;
A
#
# COMPACT_ATOMS: atom_id res chain seq x y z
N MET A 1 1.04 -35.10 -9.83
CA MET A 1 1.63 -34.84 -11.16
C MET A 1 0.51 -34.88 -12.19
N PRO A 2 0.13 -33.76 -12.82
CA PRO A 2 -0.79 -33.78 -13.94
C PRO A 2 -0.01 -34.11 -15.20
N SER A 3 -0.58 -34.99 -15.99
CA SER A 3 -0.07 -35.55 -17.24
C SER A 3 0.18 -34.47 -18.30
N ALA A 4 1.32 -34.56 -18.98
CA ALA A 4 1.65 -33.76 -20.14
C ALA A 4 0.61 -34.01 -21.27
N ASN A 5 -0.11 -32.96 -21.65
CA ASN A 5 -0.93 -32.91 -22.85
C ASN A 5 0.02 -32.83 -24.06
N THR A 6 0.21 -33.94 -24.76
CA THR A 6 0.86 -33.97 -26.07
C THR A 6 -0.13 -33.37 -27.09
N LEU A 7 0.25 -32.26 -27.69
CA LEU A 7 -0.44 -31.68 -28.85
C LEU A 7 -0.28 -32.63 -30.06
N PRO A 8 -1.33 -32.88 -30.85
CA PRO A 8 -1.23 -33.71 -32.03
C PRO A 8 -0.47 -32.97 -33.14
N ALA A 9 0.58 -33.62 -33.66
CA ALA A 9 1.26 -33.18 -34.88
C ALA A 9 0.42 -33.57 -36.10
N ASN A 10 -0.35 -32.61 -36.65
CA ASN A 10 -0.91 -32.75 -38.00
C ASN A 10 -0.92 -31.34 -38.65
N GLY A 11 0.19 -30.99 -39.32
CA GLY A 11 0.50 -29.63 -39.73
C GLY A 11 0.23 -29.24 -41.18
N ASN A 12 -0.19 -30.11 -42.11
CA ASN A 12 -0.18 -29.74 -43.52
C ASN A 12 -1.54 -29.52 -44.20
N GLY A 13 -2.65 -30.00 -43.64
CA GLY A 13 -3.99 -29.77 -44.20
C GLY A 13 -4.63 -28.44 -43.75
N LEU A 14 -4.44 -28.09 -42.48
CA LEU A 14 -5.00 -26.87 -41.86
C LEU A 14 -4.40 -25.56 -42.41
N GLN A 15 -3.18 -25.62 -42.95
CA GLN A 15 -2.47 -24.40 -43.40
C GLN A 15 -3.01 -23.83 -44.72
N LEU A 16 -3.46 -24.69 -45.63
CA LEU A 16 -4.04 -24.25 -46.96
C LEU A 16 -5.44 -23.69 -46.81
N ASP A 17 -6.27 -24.29 -45.95
CA ASP A 17 -7.62 -23.82 -45.68
C ASP A 17 -7.64 -22.44 -44.97
N ASN A 18 -6.72 -22.22 -44.04
CA ASN A 18 -6.59 -20.95 -43.33
C ASN A 18 -6.12 -19.81 -44.24
N VAL A 19 -5.25 -20.07 -45.22
CA VAL A 19 -4.79 -19.08 -46.20
C VAL A 19 -5.92 -18.68 -47.15
N ALA A 20 -6.71 -19.65 -47.59
CA ALA A 20 -7.88 -19.36 -48.44
C ALA A 20 -8.95 -18.57 -47.68
N ALA A 21 -9.25 -18.94 -46.44
CA ALA A 21 -10.17 -18.23 -45.57
C ALA A 21 -9.73 -16.78 -45.31
N ALA A 22 -8.44 -16.56 -44.98
CA ALA A 22 -7.89 -15.25 -44.76
C ALA A 22 -7.99 -14.35 -46.04
N LYS A 23 -7.74 -14.92 -47.22
CA LYS A 23 -7.87 -14.18 -48.47
C LYS A 23 -9.32 -13.84 -48.87
N ALA A 24 -10.28 -14.56 -48.32
CA ALA A 24 -11.71 -14.32 -48.59
C ALA A 24 -12.26 -13.13 -47.82
N LEU A 25 -11.58 -12.67 -46.75
CA LEU A 25 -12.00 -11.52 -45.92
C LEU A 25 -11.96 -10.22 -46.79
N GLN A 26 -13.06 -9.47 -46.75
CA GLN A 26 -13.20 -8.26 -47.57
C GLN A 26 -13.14 -6.98 -46.71
N THR A 27 -13.36 -7.08 -45.41
CA THR A 27 -13.40 -5.92 -44.49
C THR A 27 -12.48 -6.09 -43.31
N SER A 28 -12.12 -4.98 -42.67
CA SER A 28 -11.36 -4.94 -41.43
C SER A 28 -12.11 -5.60 -40.26
N GLU A 29 -13.44 -5.46 -40.24
CA GLU A 29 -14.32 -6.05 -39.24
C GLU A 29 -14.32 -7.58 -39.35
N GLU A 30 -14.41 -8.12 -40.57
CA GLU A 30 -14.30 -9.56 -40.82
C GLU A 30 -12.93 -10.10 -40.39
N LEU A 31 -11.85 -9.36 -40.69
CA LEU A 31 -10.50 -9.72 -40.23
C LEU A 31 -10.41 -9.76 -38.71
N VAL A 32 -10.88 -8.70 -38.04
CA VAL A 32 -10.85 -8.65 -36.56
C VAL A 32 -11.63 -9.80 -35.93
N ALA A 33 -12.81 -10.13 -36.49
CA ALA A 33 -13.61 -11.26 -36.02
C ALA A 33 -12.90 -12.61 -36.23
N ALA A 34 -12.29 -12.80 -37.40
CA ALA A 34 -11.59 -14.03 -37.74
C ALA A 34 -10.35 -14.28 -36.84
N LEU A 35 -9.66 -13.21 -36.40
CA LEU A 35 -8.48 -13.30 -35.52
C LEU A 35 -8.81 -13.91 -34.14
N GLN A 36 -10.05 -13.77 -33.65
CA GLN A 36 -10.48 -14.36 -32.38
C GLN A 36 -10.31 -15.90 -32.35
N ALA A 37 -10.57 -16.57 -33.47
CA ALA A 37 -10.41 -18.01 -33.60
C ALA A 37 -8.96 -18.48 -33.48
N THR A 38 -8.00 -17.58 -33.67
CA THR A 38 -6.56 -17.85 -33.56
C THR A 38 -5.96 -17.37 -32.23
N ASN A 39 -6.79 -16.89 -31.28
CA ASN A 39 -6.35 -16.24 -30.04
C ASN A 39 -5.41 -15.06 -30.27
N THR A 40 -5.59 -14.34 -31.39
CA THR A 40 -4.86 -13.11 -31.69
C THR A 40 -5.79 -11.92 -31.67
N ALA A 41 -5.26 -10.76 -31.33
CA ALA A 41 -6.00 -9.49 -31.33
C ALA A 41 -5.20 -8.41 -32.07
N PRO A 42 -5.85 -7.59 -32.93
CA PRO A 42 -5.15 -6.56 -33.66
C PRO A 42 -4.81 -5.37 -32.77
N LEU A 43 -3.51 -5.06 -32.66
CA LEU A 43 -3.02 -3.94 -31.85
C LEU A 43 -3.67 -2.61 -32.28
N TRP A 44 -3.80 -2.38 -33.61
CA TRP A 44 -4.39 -1.13 -34.13
C TRP A 44 -5.83 -0.87 -33.65
N ALA A 45 -6.61 -1.91 -33.35
CA ALA A 45 -7.94 -1.76 -32.77
C ALA A 45 -7.94 -1.50 -31.26
N GLN A 46 -6.77 -1.59 -30.59
CA GLN A 46 -6.60 -1.42 -29.16
C GLN A 46 -5.68 -0.23 -28.80
N MET A 47 -5.14 0.47 -29.79
CA MET A 47 -4.09 1.48 -29.58
C MET A 47 -4.47 2.54 -28.54
N GLN A 48 -5.66 3.14 -28.64
CA GLN A 48 -6.11 4.18 -27.71
C GLN A 48 -6.24 3.65 -26.28
N ARG A 49 -6.70 2.42 -26.11
CA ARG A 49 -6.83 1.78 -24.80
C ARG A 49 -5.48 1.43 -24.19
N LEU A 50 -4.54 0.96 -25.01
CA LEU A 50 -3.21 0.48 -24.54
C LEU A 50 -2.19 1.61 -24.40
N ASN A 51 -2.38 2.72 -25.13
CA ASN A 51 -1.50 3.89 -25.11
C ASN A 51 -2.32 5.17 -24.85
N PRO A 52 -2.88 5.32 -23.64
CA PRO A 52 -3.60 6.53 -23.28
C PRO A 52 -2.64 7.72 -23.22
N PRO A 53 -3.10 8.95 -23.47
CA PRO A 53 -2.25 10.15 -23.45
C PRO A 53 -1.83 10.57 -22.04
N ALA A 54 -2.43 10.02 -21.00
CA ALA A 54 -2.12 10.27 -19.59
C ALA A 54 -2.42 9.01 -18.76
N PRO A 55 -1.85 8.90 -17.56
CA PRO A 55 -2.21 7.86 -16.61
C PRO A 55 -3.72 7.78 -16.38
N ASN A 56 -4.25 6.56 -16.27
CA ASN A 56 -5.69 6.30 -16.14
C ASN A 56 -5.97 5.46 -14.89
N PRO A 57 -5.87 6.04 -13.68
CA PRO A 57 -6.16 5.32 -12.43
C PRO A 57 -7.61 4.84 -12.39
N GLN A 58 -7.82 3.67 -11.80
CA GLN A 58 -9.14 3.06 -11.63
C GLN A 58 -9.71 3.33 -10.23
N THR A 59 -8.90 3.85 -9.34
CA THR A 59 -9.29 4.28 -7.99
C THR A 59 -9.60 5.78 -7.99
N VAL A 60 -10.38 6.20 -6.99
CA VAL A 60 -10.80 7.60 -6.82
C VAL A 60 -10.31 8.15 -5.49
N PRO A 61 -10.14 9.48 -5.33
CA PRO A 61 -9.89 10.10 -4.03
C PRO A 61 -10.96 9.68 -3.03
N HIS A 62 -10.54 9.20 -1.86
CA HIS A 62 -11.46 8.78 -0.81
C HIS A 62 -10.89 8.98 0.58
N LEU A 63 -11.77 9.21 1.54
CA LEU A 63 -11.46 9.39 2.96
C LEU A 63 -12.23 8.36 3.79
N TRP A 64 -11.50 7.68 4.67
CA TRP A 64 -12.04 6.77 5.69
C TRP A 64 -11.96 7.46 7.06
N ALA A 65 -13.10 7.91 7.56
CA ALA A 65 -13.20 8.58 8.85
C ALA A 65 -13.01 7.55 9.99
N TYR A 66 -11.99 7.76 10.81
CA TYR A 66 -11.60 6.83 11.87
C TYR A 66 -12.70 6.64 12.93
N ASP A 67 -13.35 7.73 13.31
CA ASP A 67 -14.45 7.72 14.29
C ASP A 67 -15.65 6.87 13.84
N LYS A 68 -15.84 6.72 12.53
CA LYS A 68 -16.88 5.86 11.95
C LYS A 68 -16.45 4.39 11.84
N ILE A 69 -15.17 4.11 11.66
CA ILE A 69 -14.66 2.75 11.43
C ILE A 69 -14.26 2.07 12.74
N LYS A 70 -13.64 2.79 13.66
CA LYS A 70 -13.15 2.26 14.94
C LYS A 70 -14.21 1.46 15.72
N PRO A 71 -15.48 1.90 15.85
CA PRO A 71 -16.50 1.11 16.56
C PRO A 71 -16.71 -0.28 15.95
N TYR A 72 -16.66 -0.41 14.62
CA TYR A 72 -16.79 -1.71 13.95
C TYR A 72 -15.54 -2.58 14.15
N LEU A 73 -14.36 -1.98 14.14
CA LEU A 73 -13.10 -2.69 14.41
C LEU A 73 -13.09 -3.24 15.85
N LEU A 74 -13.48 -2.42 16.83
CA LEU A 74 -13.60 -2.84 18.22
C LEU A 74 -14.67 -3.96 18.38
N ARG A 75 -15.79 -3.84 17.66
CA ARG A 75 -16.84 -4.88 17.68
C ARG A 75 -16.36 -6.17 17.04
N ALA A 76 -15.58 -6.10 15.97
CA ALA A 76 -14.94 -7.29 15.39
C ALA A 76 -14.01 -7.96 16.42
N GLY A 77 -13.29 -7.18 17.23
CA GLY A 77 -12.50 -7.68 18.34
C GLY A 77 -13.29 -8.55 19.33
N GLN A 78 -14.54 -8.22 19.56
CA GLN A 78 -15.43 -8.95 20.49
C GLN A 78 -16.11 -10.17 19.85
N LEU A 79 -16.41 -10.11 18.55
CA LEU A 79 -17.22 -11.13 17.86
C LEU A 79 -16.38 -12.19 17.15
N ILE A 80 -15.18 -11.84 16.69
CA ILE A 80 -14.33 -12.70 15.88
C ILE A 80 -13.10 -13.07 16.69
N THR A 81 -12.91 -14.34 16.98
CA THR A 81 -11.72 -14.81 17.69
C THR A 81 -10.46 -14.68 16.83
N GLU A 82 -9.28 -14.62 17.48
CA GLU A 82 -7.99 -14.60 16.77
C GLU A 82 -7.84 -15.77 15.80
N LYS A 83 -8.29 -16.96 16.21
CA LYS A 83 -8.24 -18.19 15.41
C LYS A 83 -9.11 -18.12 14.15
N GLN A 84 -10.27 -17.45 14.22
CA GLN A 84 -11.17 -17.29 13.08
C GLN A 84 -10.67 -16.23 12.10
N ALA A 85 -10.06 -15.17 12.62
CA ALA A 85 -9.61 -14.05 11.81
C ALA A 85 -8.21 -14.24 11.23
N GLU A 86 -7.34 -15.05 11.89
CA GLU A 86 -5.88 -15.07 11.72
C GLU A 86 -5.29 -13.66 11.83
N ARG A 87 -5.87 -12.71 11.12
CA ARG A 87 -5.59 -11.27 11.11
C ARG A 87 -6.90 -10.50 11.18
N ARG A 88 -7.17 -9.83 12.29
CA ARG A 88 -8.38 -9.01 12.44
C ARG A 88 -8.15 -7.62 11.86
N VAL A 89 -8.42 -7.50 10.56
CA VAL A 89 -8.18 -6.29 9.77
C VAL A 89 -9.45 -5.83 9.07
N LEU A 90 -9.73 -4.54 9.13
CA LEU A 90 -10.69 -3.89 8.25
C LEU A 90 -9.94 -3.24 7.09
N MET A 91 -10.11 -3.78 5.89
CA MET A 91 -9.48 -3.25 4.67
C MET A 91 -10.12 -1.92 4.28
N LEU A 92 -9.32 -0.91 4.02
CA LEU A 92 -9.75 0.39 3.50
C LEU A 92 -9.94 0.29 1.99
N ALA A 93 -11.08 -0.29 1.58
CA ALA A 93 -11.38 -0.53 0.19
C ALA A 93 -11.82 0.75 -0.53
N ASN A 94 -11.26 1.01 -1.70
CA ASN A 94 -11.65 2.15 -2.54
C ASN A 94 -13.08 1.96 -3.08
N PRO A 95 -13.95 2.99 -3.04
CA PRO A 95 -15.34 2.82 -3.50
C PRO A 95 -15.47 2.50 -5.01
N ALA A 96 -14.46 2.79 -5.81
CA ALA A 96 -14.45 2.45 -7.24
C ALA A 96 -13.91 1.04 -7.54
N ARG A 97 -13.33 0.35 -6.56
CA ARG A 97 -12.73 -0.98 -6.74
C ARG A 97 -13.01 -1.88 -5.53
N ALA A 98 -13.16 -3.18 -5.80
CA ALA A 98 -13.24 -4.16 -4.72
C ALA A 98 -11.91 -4.23 -3.95
N ALA A 99 -11.96 -4.73 -2.69
CA ALA A 99 -10.73 -5.06 -1.97
C ALA A 99 -9.82 -6.01 -2.81
N PRO A 100 -8.51 -5.90 -2.72
CA PRO A 100 -7.72 -5.19 -1.70
C PRO A 100 -7.25 -3.77 -2.10
N TYR A 101 -7.89 -3.12 -3.06
CA TYR A 101 -7.44 -1.85 -3.58
C TYR A 101 -7.80 -0.68 -2.67
N THR A 102 -6.81 -0.01 -2.06
CA THR A 102 -6.94 1.34 -1.50
C THR A 102 -6.56 2.39 -2.55
N THR A 103 -5.47 2.15 -3.27
CA THR A 103 -5.15 2.73 -4.58
C THR A 103 -4.92 1.60 -5.58
N ASP A 104 -4.57 1.90 -6.83
CA ASP A 104 -4.33 0.85 -7.85
C ASP A 104 -3.14 -0.06 -7.52
N THR A 105 -2.23 0.37 -6.66
CA THR A 105 -0.98 -0.31 -6.30
C THR A 105 -0.81 -0.56 -4.80
N LEU A 106 -1.57 0.15 -3.95
CA LEU A 106 -1.43 0.11 -2.50
C LEU A 106 -2.68 -0.44 -1.83
N TYR A 107 -2.45 -1.21 -0.80
CA TYR A 107 -3.42 -1.67 0.18
C TYR A 107 -3.21 -0.92 1.48
N ALA A 108 -4.32 -0.56 2.15
CA ALA A 108 -4.33 -0.10 3.52
C ALA A 108 -5.37 -0.87 4.33
N GLY A 109 -5.08 -1.12 5.60
CA GLY A 109 -6.01 -1.78 6.52
C GLY A 109 -5.76 -1.41 7.97
N LEU A 110 -6.84 -1.34 8.75
CA LEU A 110 -6.77 -1.13 10.20
C LEU A 110 -6.79 -2.48 10.89
N GLN A 111 -5.67 -2.86 11.51
CA GLN A 111 -5.55 -4.11 12.26
C GLN A 111 -5.70 -3.86 13.76
N LEU A 112 -6.34 -4.84 14.44
CA LEU A 112 -6.54 -4.83 15.87
C LEU A 112 -6.09 -6.16 16.49
N VAL A 113 -5.33 -6.07 17.59
CA VAL A 113 -4.96 -7.21 18.43
C VAL A 113 -5.39 -6.91 19.87
N GLN A 114 -6.16 -7.82 20.45
CA GLN A 114 -6.66 -7.75 21.82
C GLN A 114 -5.55 -8.14 22.84
N PRO A 115 -5.70 -7.74 24.12
CA PRO A 115 -4.83 -8.22 25.18
C PRO A 115 -4.69 -9.75 25.19
N LYS A 116 -3.47 -10.24 25.32
CA LYS A 116 -3.08 -11.67 25.32
C LYS A 116 -3.27 -12.42 23.99
N GLU A 117 -3.73 -11.73 22.92
CA GLU A 117 -3.80 -12.34 21.60
C GLU A 117 -2.44 -12.38 20.89
N THR A 118 -2.30 -13.35 20.02
CA THR A 118 -1.16 -13.49 19.09
C THR A 118 -1.67 -13.69 17.68
N ALA A 119 -1.28 -12.82 16.76
CA ALA A 119 -1.42 -13.07 15.33
C ALA A 119 -0.28 -13.98 14.89
N PRO A 120 -0.56 -15.23 14.41
CA PRO A 120 0.44 -16.29 14.28
C PRO A 120 1.58 -15.96 13.33
N ALA A 121 2.75 -16.56 13.60
CA ALA A 121 3.95 -16.36 12.81
C ALA A 121 3.82 -16.89 11.39
N HIS A 122 4.15 -16.04 10.44
CA HIS A 122 4.16 -16.35 9.00
C HIS A 122 5.19 -15.47 8.28
N ARG A 123 5.41 -15.76 7.01
CA ARG A 123 6.12 -14.87 6.08
C ARG A 123 5.39 -14.83 4.75
N HIS A 124 5.50 -13.72 4.06
CA HIS A 124 4.86 -13.51 2.78
C HIS A 124 5.72 -12.64 1.86
N THR A 125 5.40 -12.69 0.56
CA THR A 125 6.12 -11.94 -0.47
C THR A 125 5.90 -10.43 -0.31
N ALA A 126 4.70 -9.99 0.12
CA ALA A 126 4.37 -8.59 0.28
C ALA A 126 5.30 -7.90 1.30
N PHE A 127 5.66 -6.66 1.01
CA PHE A 127 6.25 -5.74 1.98
C PHE A 127 5.15 -5.11 2.83
N ALA A 128 5.41 -4.89 4.12
CA ALA A 128 4.47 -4.21 5.00
C ALA A 128 5.12 -3.03 5.73
N CYS A 129 4.40 -1.92 5.78
CA CYS A 129 4.74 -0.73 6.54
C CYS A 129 3.58 -0.45 7.51
N ARG A 130 3.86 -0.30 8.81
CA ARG A 130 2.84 -0.13 9.86
C ARG A 130 3.02 1.19 10.55
N PHE A 131 1.95 1.96 10.64
CA PHE A 131 1.87 3.14 11.49
C PHE A 131 1.02 2.81 12.72
N ILE A 132 1.60 2.92 13.92
CA ILE A 132 0.90 2.58 15.18
C ILE A 132 -0.02 3.73 15.56
N ILE A 133 -1.34 3.49 15.57
CA ILE A 133 -2.34 4.53 15.85
C ILE A 133 -2.54 4.68 17.34
N GLU A 134 -2.84 3.57 18.05
CA GLU A 134 -3.15 3.63 19.48
C GLU A 134 -2.92 2.28 20.19
N GLY A 135 -2.88 2.32 21.50
CA GLY A 135 -2.68 1.18 22.40
C GLY A 135 -1.24 1.08 22.88
N THR A 136 -1.07 0.41 24.00
CA THR A 136 0.22 0.11 24.65
C THR A 136 0.42 -1.39 24.81
N GLY A 137 1.66 -1.85 25.05
CA GLY A 137 1.97 -3.27 25.25
C GLY A 137 1.83 -4.15 24.00
N GLY A 138 1.52 -3.57 22.82
CA GLY A 138 1.64 -4.26 21.55
C GLY A 138 3.10 -4.48 21.17
N PHE A 139 3.37 -5.55 20.46
CA PHE A 139 4.70 -5.83 19.91
C PHE A 139 4.60 -6.51 18.54
N THR A 140 5.63 -6.37 17.75
CA THR A 140 5.86 -7.18 16.55
C THR A 140 7.23 -7.83 16.62
N ALA A 141 7.32 -9.09 16.23
CA ALA A 141 8.58 -9.79 16.04
C ALA A 141 8.84 -9.93 14.54
N VAL A 142 10.00 -9.49 14.08
CA VAL A 142 10.42 -9.59 12.68
C VAL A 142 11.84 -10.15 12.66
N HIS A 143 12.03 -11.23 11.94
CA HIS A 143 13.33 -11.86 11.73
C HIS A 143 14.13 -12.07 13.04
N GLY A 144 13.44 -12.56 14.07
CA GLY A 144 14.06 -12.88 15.37
C GLY A 144 14.24 -11.70 16.33
N LYS A 145 13.77 -10.49 15.99
CA LYS A 145 13.79 -9.32 16.87
C LYS A 145 12.36 -8.90 17.19
N ARG A 146 12.01 -8.88 18.49
CA ARG A 146 10.71 -8.41 18.97
C ARG A 146 10.85 -6.99 19.47
N VAL A 147 10.11 -6.09 18.85
CA VAL A 147 10.09 -4.66 19.15
C VAL A 147 8.73 -4.21 19.68
N PRO A 148 8.68 -3.28 20.65
CA PRO A 148 7.43 -2.71 21.13
C PRO A 148 6.78 -1.84 20.04
N MET A 149 5.44 -1.89 19.96
CA MET A 149 4.62 -0.98 19.16
C MET A 149 4.31 0.25 20.00
N ARG A 150 4.95 1.37 19.73
CA ARG A 150 4.67 2.67 20.36
C ARG A 150 3.80 3.51 19.45
N PRO A 151 2.76 4.20 19.96
CA PRO A 151 1.92 5.07 19.14
C PRO A 151 2.74 6.08 18.31
N ARG A 152 2.34 6.23 17.05
CA ARG A 152 2.95 7.09 16.01
C ARG A 152 4.26 6.56 15.41
N ASP A 153 4.87 5.49 15.94
CA ASP A 153 6.03 4.87 15.31
C ASP A 153 5.65 4.19 13.99
N VAL A 154 6.62 4.15 13.09
CA VAL A 154 6.53 3.36 11.86
C VAL A 154 7.39 2.12 12.01
N ILE A 155 6.84 0.95 11.72
CA ILE A 155 7.53 -0.34 11.78
C ILE A 155 7.37 -1.06 10.45
N VAL A 156 8.45 -1.59 9.89
CA VAL A 156 8.42 -2.30 8.62
C VAL A 156 8.63 -3.80 8.79
N THR A 157 7.96 -4.57 7.95
CA THR A 157 8.27 -5.99 7.73
C THR A 157 8.76 -6.14 6.29
N PRO A 158 10.07 -6.32 6.09
CA PRO A 158 10.62 -6.57 4.77
C PRO A 158 10.06 -7.86 4.17
N THR A 159 9.99 -7.91 2.85
CA THR A 159 9.57 -9.10 2.08
C THR A 159 10.24 -10.37 2.60
N TRP A 160 9.44 -11.43 2.76
CA TRP A 160 9.88 -12.78 3.08
C TRP A 160 10.56 -12.95 4.46
N ASN A 161 10.33 -12.03 5.39
CA ASN A 161 10.79 -12.18 6.76
C ASN A 161 9.71 -12.82 7.65
N TRP A 162 10.10 -13.79 8.48
CA TRP A 162 9.24 -14.33 9.51
C TRP A 162 8.81 -13.23 10.48
N HIS A 163 7.50 -13.14 10.73
CA HIS A 163 6.97 -12.15 11.66
C HIS A 163 5.69 -12.64 12.33
N ASP A 164 5.49 -12.15 13.53
CA ASP A 164 4.27 -12.31 14.32
C ASP A 164 3.96 -11.00 15.06
N HIS A 165 2.74 -10.91 15.59
CA HIS A 165 2.31 -9.76 16.38
C HIS A 165 1.60 -10.26 17.62
N GLY A 166 1.67 -9.49 18.70
CA GLY A 166 0.96 -9.81 19.92
C GLY A 166 0.74 -8.59 20.79
N LYS A 167 -0.03 -8.77 21.83
CA LYS A 167 -0.37 -7.75 22.81
C LYS A 167 -0.28 -8.35 24.22
N LYS A 168 0.45 -7.68 25.10
CA LYS A 168 0.52 -8.00 26.53
C LYS A 168 -0.83 -7.72 27.20
N GLY A 169 -1.21 -8.54 28.17
CA GLY A 169 -2.36 -8.29 29.04
C GLY A 169 -2.02 -7.35 30.20
N ALA A 170 -3.03 -6.88 30.93
CA ALA A 170 -2.86 -5.98 32.09
C ALA A 170 -2.06 -6.60 33.26
N ASP A 171 -1.96 -7.92 33.31
CA ASP A 171 -1.15 -8.67 34.29
C ASP A 171 0.33 -8.81 33.88
N GLU A 172 0.72 -8.33 32.72
CA GLU A 172 2.09 -8.34 32.19
C GLU A 172 2.67 -6.91 32.24
N GLU A 173 3.97 -6.80 32.51
CA GLU A 173 4.65 -5.50 32.58
C GLU A 173 4.53 -4.73 31.25
N GLY A 174 4.00 -3.51 31.33
CA GLY A 174 3.76 -2.63 30.18
C GLY A 174 2.53 -3.02 29.35
N GLY A 175 1.69 -3.94 29.83
CA GLY A 175 0.41 -4.28 29.23
C GLY A 175 -0.77 -3.53 29.85
N ASP A 176 -1.92 -3.54 29.17
CA ASP A 176 -3.21 -3.02 29.63
C ASP A 176 -4.37 -3.82 29.04
N ASP A 177 -5.60 -3.45 29.36
CA ASP A 177 -6.82 -4.10 28.86
C ASP A 177 -7.38 -3.50 27.54
N GLN A 178 -6.64 -2.55 26.93
CA GLN A 178 -7.05 -1.96 25.67
C GLN A 178 -6.37 -2.65 24.48
N PRO A 179 -7.01 -2.77 23.31
CA PRO A 179 -6.37 -3.31 22.13
C PRO A 179 -5.28 -2.38 21.61
N VAL A 180 -4.33 -2.94 20.87
CA VAL A 180 -3.44 -2.16 19.99
C VAL A 180 -4.04 -2.09 18.59
N ILE A 181 -4.02 -0.90 17.97
CA ILE A 181 -4.53 -0.64 16.63
C ILE A 181 -3.45 0.05 15.81
N TRP A 182 -3.27 -0.42 14.59
CA TRP A 182 -2.35 0.19 13.62
C TRP A 182 -2.90 0.21 12.21
N LEU A 183 -2.35 1.08 11.38
CA LEU A 183 -2.58 1.12 9.94
C LEU A 183 -1.50 0.29 9.25
N ASP A 184 -1.89 -0.78 8.58
CA ASP A 184 -1.03 -1.52 7.65
C ASP A 184 -1.07 -0.89 6.27
N GLY A 185 0.10 -0.72 5.63
CA GLY A 185 0.29 -0.43 4.23
C GLY A 185 1.04 -1.56 3.55
N LEU A 186 0.46 -2.19 2.52
CA LEU A 186 1.07 -3.27 1.77
C LEU A 186 0.96 -3.04 0.25
N ASP A 187 1.77 -3.77 -0.49
CA ASP A 187 1.80 -3.79 -1.96
C ASP A 187 0.93 -4.92 -2.56
N LEU A 188 -0.07 -5.41 -1.82
CA LEU A 188 -0.94 -6.52 -2.23
C LEU A 188 -1.60 -6.35 -3.60
N PRO A 189 -2.09 -5.17 -4.03
CA PRO A 189 -2.68 -5.00 -5.35
C PRO A 189 -1.75 -5.36 -6.51
N ASN A 190 -0.44 -5.19 -6.33
CA ASN A 190 0.54 -5.51 -7.38
C ASN A 190 0.54 -7.01 -7.72
N PHE A 191 0.23 -7.88 -6.75
CA PHE A 191 0.23 -9.33 -6.95
C PHE A 191 -0.98 -9.85 -7.72
N ILE A 192 -1.96 -9.02 -8.00
CA ILE A 192 -3.05 -9.33 -8.92
C ILE A 192 -2.54 -9.29 -10.37
N HIS A 193 -1.59 -8.39 -10.65
CA HIS A 193 -0.91 -8.28 -11.94
C HIS A 193 0.30 -9.20 -12.04
N PHE A 194 1.04 -9.36 -10.93
CA PHE A 194 2.19 -10.24 -10.79
C PHE A 194 1.80 -11.42 -9.88
N PRO A 195 1.34 -12.57 -10.40
CA PRO A 195 0.84 -13.68 -9.57
C PRO A 195 1.98 -14.44 -8.86
N LEU A 196 2.76 -13.72 -8.06
CA LEU A 196 3.96 -14.19 -7.36
C LEU A 196 3.78 -14.22 -5.83
N HIS A 197 2.60 -13.82 -5.32
CA HIS A 197 2.35 -13.76 -3.89
C HIS A 197 2.06 -15.15 -3.33
N PHE A 198 2.73 -15.46 -2.22
CA PHE A 198 2.40 -16.63 -1.42
C PHE A 198 2.77 -16.39 0.05
N VAL A 199 2.21 -17.22 0.91
CA VAL A 199 2.38 -17.16 2.36
C VAL A 199 2.88 -18.52 2.85
N GLU A 200 3.79 -18.49 3.80
CA GLU A 200 4.24 -19.66 4.54
C GLU A 200 3.98 -19.45 6.03
N HIS A 201 3.32 -20.43 6.65
CA HIS A 201 3.02 -20.41 8.09
C HIS A 201 4.13 -21.11 8.87
N TYR A 202 4.51 -20.53 10.00
CA TYR A 202 5.46 -21.18 10.91
C TYR A 202 4.76 -22.30 11.69
N SER A 203 5.51 -23.31 12.06
CA SER A 203 4.97 -24.49 12.77
C SER A 203 4.44 -24.20 14.19
N ALA A 204 4.84 -23.07 14.80
CA ALA A 204 4.37 -22.60 16.08
C ALA A 204 3.72 -21.21 15.94
N ALA A 205 2.93 -20.80 16.92
CA ALA A 205 2.26 -19.50 16.91
C ALA A 205 3.25 -18.32 16.85
N ARG A 206 4.46 -18.49 17.35
CA ARG A 206 5.52 -17.47 17.36
C ARG A 206 6.81 -17.98 16.75
N TYR A 207 7.46 -17.12 15.99
CA TYR A 207 8.84 -17.34 15.55
C TYR A 207 9.81 -16.99 16.70
N PRO A 208 10.90 -17.75 16.92
CA PRO A 208 11.87 -17.43 17.95
C PRO A 208 12.40 -15.99 17.80
N ALA A 209 12.31 -15.19 18.85
CA ALA A 209 12.72 -13.80 18.84
C ALA A 209 13.22 -13.36 20.22
N GLU A 210 14.18 -12.44 20.22
CA GLU A 210 14.66 -11.72 21.41
C GLU A 210 13.99 -10.34 21.49
N ASP A 211 13.75 -9.88 22.72
CA ASP A 211 13.22 -8.53 22.96
C ASP A 211 14.35 -7.50 22.76
N VAL A 212 14.05 -6.49 21.94
CA VAL A 212 14.97 -5.38 21.68
C VAL A 212 14.20 -4.05 21.71
N ASP A 213 14.82 -3.02 22.26
CA ASP A 213 14.22 -1.67 22.31
C ASP A 213 14.43 -0.88 21.03
N ASP A 214 15.50 -1.16 20.27
CA ASP A 214 15.86 -0.51 19.02
C ASP A 214 16.15 -1.55 17.93
N SER A 215 15.72 -1.25 16.71
CA SER A 215 15.93 -2.12 15.55
C SER A 215 15.85 -1.29 14.28
N GLU A 216 16.58 -1.70 13.25
CA GLU A 216 16.55 -1.09 11.91
C GLU A 216 15.19 -1.11 11.21
N ILE A 217 14.23 -1.88 11.74
CA ILE A 217 12.85 -1.93 11.25
C ILE A 217 11.94 -0.91 11.92
N VAL A 218 12.40 -0.21 12.97
CA VAL A 218 11.62 0.76 13.74
C VAL A 218 12.07 2.18 13.42
N TYR A 219 11.11 3.03 13.12
CA TYR A 219 11.32 4.45 12.84
C TYR A 219 10.53 5.27 13.87
N PRO A 220 11.17 5.71 14.97
CA PRO A 220 10.52 6.38 16.08
C PRO A 220 9.95 7.75 15.65
N TRP A 221 8.73 8.03 16.12
CA TRP A 221 8.04 9.28 15.81
C TRP A 221 8.75 10.51 16.39
N ASP A 222 9.28 10.43 17.59
CA ASP A 222 9.99 11.53 18.23
C ASP A 222 11.18 12.04 17.39
N LYS A 223 11.91 11.12 16.76
CA LYS A 223 13.01 11.45 15.84
C LYS A 223 12.51 12.09 14.55
N MET A 224 11.39 11.60 14.02
CA MET A 224 10.78 12.19 12.82
C MET A 224 10.20 13.57 13.12
N GLN A 225 9.45 13.70 14.20
CA GLN A 225 8.86 14.97 14.62
C GLN A 225 9.95 16.04 14.84
N ALA A 226 11.04 15.68 15.51
CA ALA A 226 12.16 16.62 15.74
C ALA A 226 12.76 17.12 14.42
N ARG A 227 12.88 16.28 13.39
CA ARG A 227 13.36 16.71 12.06
C ARG A 227 12.37 17.66 11.39
N LEU A 228 11.09 17.33 11.42
CA LEU A 228 10.02 18.17 10.87
C LEU A 228 9.98 19.53 11.56
N ASP A 229 10.06 19.55 12.91
CA ASP A 229 9.99 20.78 13.69
C ASP A 229 11.26 21.64 13.58
N ALA A 230 12.39 21.08 13.20
CA ALA A 230 13.62 21.82 12.93
C ALA A 230 13.57 22.65 11.64
N SER A 231 12.64 22.34 10.72
CA SER A 231 12.47 23.11 9.48
C SER A 231 11.82 24.46 9.75
N PRO A 232 12.36 25.57 9.21
CA PRO A 232 11.76 26.91 9.31
C PRO A 232 10.56 27.10 8.35
N GLU A 233 10.36 26.19 7.42
CA GLU A 233 9.33 26.29 6.38
C GLU A 233 7.93 26.09 6.96
N LYS A 234 6.93 26.73 6.37
CA LYS A 234 5.52 26.56 6.78
C LYS A 234 4.97 25.18 6.46
N TRP A 235 5.53 24.52 5.46
CA TRP A 235 5.30 23.13 5.10
C TRP A 235 6.65 22.44 4.93
N THR A 236 6.74 21.21 5.39
CA THR A 236 7.93 20.37 5.18
C THR A 236 7.54 18.92 5.10
N SER A 237 8.28 18.14 4.34
CA SER A 237 8.13 16.70 4.18
C SER A 237 9.47 16.01 4.39
N GLU A 238 9.48 14.97 5.23
CA GLU A 238 10.67 14.20 5.58
C GLU A 238 10.44 12.72 5.31
N ALA A 239 11.35 12.09 4.55
CA ALA A 239 11.27 10.66 4.29
C ALA A 239 11.77 9.84 5.49
N TYR A 240 11.14 8.69 5.72
CA TYR A 240 11.70 7.63 6.55
C TYR A 240 12.75 6.90 5.73
N LEU A 241 14.01 6.97 6.16
CA LEU A 241 15.13 6.37 5.47
C LEU A 241 15.89 5.43 6.39
N LYS A 242 16.50 4.41 5.81
CA LYS A 242 17.47 3.55 6.49
C LYS A 242 18.70 4.38 6.90
N PRO A 243 19.52 3.90 7.85
CA PRO A 243 20.74 4.61 8.27
C PRO A 243 21.71 4.94 7.14
N ASN A 244 21.69 4.19 6.05
CA ASN A 244 22.50 4.42 4.86
C ASN A 244 21.87 5.38 3.84
N GLY A 245 20.75 6.02 4.18
CA GLY A 245 20.03 6.94 3.30
C GLY A 245 19.12 6.30 2.26
N ALA A 246 19.04 4.96 2.23
CA ALA A 246 18.15 4.27 1.31
C ALA A 246 16.70 4.29 1.81
N GLU A 247 15.74 4.17 0.88
CA GLU A 247 14.31 4.00 1.16
C GLU A 247 14.05 2.82 2.12
N ILE A 248 13.02 2.93 2.96
CA ILE A 248 12.65 1.88 3.91
C ILE A 248 12.28 0.56 3.22
N GLY A 249 11.70 0.64 2.03
CA GLY A 249 11.34 -0.49 1.17
C GLY A 249 11.72 -0.24 -0.28
N LYS A 250 11.81 -1.30 -1.07
CA LYS A 250 12.02 -1.21 -2.52
C LYS A 250 10.73 -0.90 -3.28
N ILE A 251 9.59 -1.17 -2.69
CA ILE A 251 8.26 -1.06 -3.30
C ILE A 251 7.49 0.09 -2.66
N ILE A 252 7.42 0.11 -1.34
CA ILE A 252 6.75 1.14 -0.57
C ILE A 252 7.79 2.05 0.08
N GLY A 253 7.62 3.35 -0.11
CA GLY A 253 8.26 4.41 0.64
C GLY A 253 7.32 4.95 1.72
N ALA A 254 7.89 5.65 2.71
CA ALA A 254 7.09 6.39 3.67
C ALA A 254 7.74 7.73 4.01
N SER A 255 6.90 8.69 4.35
CA SER A 255 7.29 10.04 4.78
C SER A 255 6.32 10.58 5.82
N ALA A 256 6.71 11.65 6.46
CA ALA A 256 5.82 12.45 7.26
C ALA A 256 5.89 13.92 6.83
N GLU A 257 4.78 14.61 7.00
CA GLU A 257 4.65 16.02 6.63
C GLU A 257 4.18 16.82 7.82
N ARG A 258 4.65 18.07 7.89
CA ARG A 258 4.18 19.06 8.85
C ARG A 258 3.68 20.29 8.09
N LEU A 259 2.51 20.81 8.53
CA LEU A 259 1.98 22.11 8.08
C LEU A 259 1.75 22.99 9.32
N GLU A 260 2.23 24.24 9.25
CA GLU A 260 1.90 25.24 10.24
C GLU A 260 0.43 25.70 10.11
N PRO A 261 -0.18 26.28 11.15
CA PRO A 261 -1.57 26.76 11.10
C PRO A 261 -1.84 27.63 9.87
N GLY A 262 -2.90 27.33 9.12
CA GLY A 262 -3.30 28.04 7.91
C GLY A 262 -2.37 27.90 6.71
N ALA A 263 -1.36 27.05 6.80
CA ALA A 263 -0.42 26.80 5.70
C ALA A 263 -0.97 25.81 4.68
N SER A 264 -0.46 25.91 3.45
CA SER A 264 -0.71 24.94 2.39
C SER A 264 0.61 24.32 1.92
N SER A 265 0.56 23.05 1.51
CA SER A 265 1.64 22.41 0.79
C SER A 265 1.77 22.98 -0.63
N PRO A 266 2.87 22.75 -1.35
CA PRO A 266 2.88 22.89 -2.81
C PRO A 266 1.81 22.02 -3.45
N GLU A 267 1.29 22.43 -4.60
CA GLU A 267 0.48 21.53 -5.45
C GLU A 267 1.43 20.58 -6.19
N ILE A 268 1.12 19.29 -6.14
CA ILE A 268 1.94 18.25 -6.76
C ILE A 268 1.02 17.37 -7.62
N ARG A 269 1.52 16.97 -8.81
CA ARG A 269 0.97 15.90 -9.63
C ARG A 269 2.08 14.94 -9.99
N GLU A 270 1.95 13.68 -9.59
CA GLU A 270 2.97 12.65 -9.81
C GLU A 270 2.33 11.30 -10.18
N THR A 271 3.11 10.40 -10.79
CA THR A 271 2.62 9.06 -11.11
C THR A 271 2.50 8.16 -9.89
N SER A 272 3.12 8.53 -8.77
CA SER A 272 2.94 7.80 -7.51
C SER A 272 1.54 7.99 -6.96
N SER A 273 0.94 6.91 -6.48
CA SER A 273 -0.23 6.97 -5.61
C SER A 273 0.20 6.99 -4.14
N ALA A 274 -0.63 7.52 -3.27
CA ALA A 274 -0.30 7.63 -1.85
C ALA A 274 -1.51 7.38 -0.95
N VAL A 275 -1.22 6.89 0.25
CA VAL A 275 -2.16 6.83 1.37
C VAL A 275 -1.62 7.71 2.49
N TYR A 276 -2.47 8.58 3.00
CA TYR A 276 -2.18 9.48 4.11
C TYR A 276 -2.97 9.11 5.36
N HIS A 277 -2.35 9.28 6.51
CA HIS A 277 -3.01 9.19 7.81
C HIS A 277 -2.74 10.45 8.61
N VAL A 278 -3.78 11.03 9.19
CA VAL A 278 -3.69 12.27 9.96
C VAL A 278 -3.23 11.96 11.39
N ILE A 279 -1.97 12.25 11.68
CA ILE A 279 -1.36 12.02 13.01
C ILE A 279 -1.94 13.01 14.04
N GLU A 280 -2.07 14.29 13.63
CA GLU A 280 -2.52 15.37 14.52
C GLU A 280 -3.06 16.54 13.69
N GLY A 281 -4.06 17.25 14.25
CA GLY A 281 -4.67 18.42 13.64
C GLY A 281 -5.84 18.10 12.71
N SER A 282 -6.27 19.11 11.96
CA SER A 282 -7.35 19.06 10.98
C SER A 282 -7.04 19.93 9.77
N GLY A 283 -7.70 19.66 8.67
CA GLY A 283 -7.51 20.41 7.44
C GLY A 283 -8.24 19.79 6.25
N SER A 284 -7.77 20.13 5.07
CA SER A 284 -8.33 19.62 3.83
C SER A 284 -7.24 19.25 2.82
N THR A 285 -7.59 18.39 1.90
CA THR A 285 -6.79 18.11 0.71
C THR A 285 -7.67 18.28 -0.53
N LYS A 286 -7.27 19.20 -1.39
CA LYS A 286 -7.85 19.31 -2.73
C LYS A 286 -7.13 18.30 -3.63
N ILE A 287 -7.89 17.45 -4.32
CA ILE A 287 -7.38 16.40 -5.24
C ILE A 287 -8.18 16.51 -6.54
N GLY A 288 -7.62 17.15 -7.55
CA GLY A 288 -8.36 17.55 -8.74
C GLY A 288 -9.58 18.42 -8.35
N ASP A 289 -10.78 17.96 -8.68
CA ASP A 289 -12.05 18.63 -8.34
C ASP A 289 -12.64 18.19 -6.98
N THR A 290 -12.01 17.20 -6.31
CA THR A 290 -12.49 16.67 -5.02
C THR A 290 -11.79 17.37 -3.87
N VAL A 291 -12.53 17.74 -2.83
CA VAL A 291 -11.98 18.24 -1.55
C VAL A 291 -12.32 17.24 -0.46
N LEU A 292 -11.32 16.73 0.20
CA LEU A 292 -11.43 15.86 1.37
C LEU A 292 -11.12 16.66 2.62
N ASN A 293 -12.09 16.83 3.54
CA ASN A 293 -11.87 17.43 4.84
C ASN A 293 -11.57 16.34 5.86
N TRP A 294 -10.45 16.44 6.53
CA TRP A 294 -9.94 15.41 7.43
C TRP A 294 -9.57 15.99 8.80
N LYS A 295 -9.54 15.12 9.77
CA LYS A 295 -9.09 15.39 11.15
C LYS A 295 -8.23 14.24 11.66
N GLN A 296 -7.63 14.44 12.83
CA GLN A 296 -6.80 13.43 13.50
C GLN A 296 -7.46 12.05 13.49
N GLY A 297 -6.67 11.04 13.10
CA GLY A 297 -7.05 9.63 12.98
C GLY A 297 -7.60 9.24 11.61
N ASP A 298 -8.07 10.19 10.79
CA ASP A 298 -8.60 9.88 9.46
C ASP A 298 -7.50 9.38 8.52
N THR A 299 -7.88 8.50 7.59
CA THR A 299 -7.01 8.01 6.52
C THR A 299 -7.63 8.36 5.18
N PHE A 300 -6.84 8.80 4.20
CA PHE A 300 -7.31 9.10 2.86
C PHE A 300 -6.31 8.67 1.79
N CYS A 301 -6.78 8.53 0.56
CA CYS A 301 -5.91 8.16 -0.56
C CYS A 301 -5.92 9.20 -1.67
N ILE A 302 -4.77 9.29 -2.34
CA ILE A 302 -4.55 10.08 -3.55
C ILE A 302 -4.16 9.12 -4.65
N PRO A 303 -5.02 8.92 -5.67
CA PRO A 303 -4.69 8.07 -6.82
C PRO A 303 -3.60 8.71 -7.69
N THR A 304 -2.95 7.86 -8.49
CA THR A 304 -1.95 8.27 -9.51
C THR A 304 -2.43 9.48 -10.33
N TRP A 305 -1.52 10.40 -10.60
CA TRP A 305 -1.66 11.51 -11.55
C TRP A 305 -2.78 12.53 -11.23
N HIS A 306 -3.29 12.53 -9.99
CA HIS A 306 -4.15 13.61 -9.52
C HIS A 306 -3.29 14.74 -8.95
N ALA A 307 -3.54 15.97 -9.41
CA ALA A 307 -2.97 17.14 -8.74
C ALA A 307 -3.57 17.26 -7.35
N TYR A 308 -2.74 17.47 -6.33
CA TYR A 308 -3.22 17.60 -4.96
C TYR A 308 -2.46 18.66 -4.18
N GLN A 309 -3.13 19.24 -3.20
CA GLN A 309 -2.58 20.21 -2.26
C GLN A 309 -3.24 20.04 -0.90
N HIS A 310 -2.45 19.99 0.16
CA HIS A 310 -2.92 20.00 1.54
C HIS A 310 -3.08 21.43 2.06
N HIS A 311 -4.04 21.63 2.94
CA HIS A 311 -4.24 22.87 3.69
C HIS A 311 -4.53 22.53 5.16
N ALA A 312 -3.79 23.13 6.09
CA ALA A 312 -4.01 23.01 7.52
C ALA A 312 -5.03 24.08 8.00
N ASP A 313 -5.93 23.68 8.87
CA ASP A 313 -6.82 24.62 9.58
C ASP A 313 -6.01 25.48 10.59
N GLU A 314 -6.63 25.87 11.71
CA GLU A 314 -6.03 26.75 12.72
C GLU A 314 -5.00 26.07 13.62
N GLN A 315 -4.72 24.79 13.42
CA GLN A 315 -3.77 24.00 14.22
C GLN A 315 -2.61 23.52 13.37
N LYS A 316 -1.46 23.24 14.01
CA LYS A 316 -0.36 22.52 13.38
C LYS A 316 -0.82 21.12 13.02
N VAL A 317 -0.46 20.68 11.84
CA VAL A 317 -0.83 19.37 11.29
C VAL A 317 0.41 18.53 11.10
N TYR A 318 0.29 17.24 11.45
CA TYR A 318 1.22 16.20 11.04
C TYR A 318 0.49 15.10 10.28
N LEU A 319 1.03 14.74 9.12
CA LEU A 319 0.53 13.66 8.27
C LEU A 319 1.60 12.57 8.16
N TYR A 320 1.19 11.32 8.26
CA TYR A 320 1.97 10.17 7.81
C TYR A 320 1.55 9.82 6.39
N ARG A 321 2.50 9.48 5.54
CA ARG A 321 2.28 9.05 4.17
C ARG A 321 3.04 7.75 3.90
N PHE A 322 2.43 6.83 3.15
CA PHE A 322 3.16 5.80 2.43
C PHE A 322 2.73 5.78 0.96
N ASP A 323 3.65 5.42 0.07
CA ASP A 323 3.47 5.52 -1.37
C ASP A 323 4.25 4.43 -2.13
N ASP A 324 3.95 4.30 -3.43
CA ASP A 324 4.59 3.36 -4.35
C ASP A 324 5.79 3.98 -5.12
N LYS A 325 6.23 5.15 -4.72
CA LYS A 325 7.31 5.90 -5.39
C LYS A 325 8.60 5.11 -5.58
N PRO A 326 9.11 4.34 -4.58
CA PRO A 326 10.33 3.55 -4.76
C PRO A 326 10.21 2.52 -5.88
N MET A 327 9.06 1.82 -5.97
CA MET A 327 8.79 0.87 -7.04
C MET A 327 8.78 1.56 -8.40
N LEU A 328 8.05 2.68 -8.52
CA LEU A 328 7.96 3.41 -9.78
C LEU A 328 9.31 3.98 -10.24
N LYS A 329 10.14 4.43 -9.30
CA LYS A 329 11.53 4.85 -9.58
C LYS A 329 12.37 3.68 -10.10
N ALA A 330 12.32 2.53 -9.41
CA ALA A 330 13.07 1.34 -9.79
C ALA A 330 12.68 0.79 -11.17
N LEU A 331 11.40 0.96 -11.56
CA LEU A 331 10.87 0.54 -12.85
C LEU A 331 10.99 1.63 -13.95
N GLY A 332 11.49 2.82 -13.63
CA GLY A 332 11.54 3.93 -14.57
C GLY A 332 10.18 4.55 -14.91
N PHE A 333 9.16 4.33 -14.08
CA PHE A 333 7.77 4.81 -14.31
C PHE A 333 7.45 6.10 -13.57
N TYR A 334 8.31 6.52 -12.64
CA TYR A 334 8.07 7.72 -11.83
C TYR A 334 8.18 8.99 -12.68
N ARG A 335 7.15 9.84 -12.63
CA ARG A 335 7.09 11.14 -13.31
C ARG A 335 6.42 12.15 -12.38
N VAL A 336 6.84 13.41 -12.51
CA VAL A 336 6.23 14.58 -11.86
C VAL A 336 5.90 15.59 -12.93
N GLU A 337 4.69 16.20 -12.89
CA GLU A 337 4.30 17.22 -13.85
C GLU A 337 5.19 18.45 -13.77
N GLY A 338 5.61 18.99 -14.94
CA GLY A 338 6.47 20.16 -15.01
C GLY A 338 7.94 19.90 -14.72
N VAL A 339 8.33 18.66 -14.44
CA VAL A 339 9.73 18.25 -14.31
C VAL A 339 10.11 17.43 -15.53
N ASP A 340 10.99 17.97 -16.38
CA ASP A 340 11.64 17.19 -17.43
C ASP A 340 12.52 16.13 -16.77
N VAL A 341 12.05 14.91 -16.80
CA VAL A 341 12.88 13.78 -16.43
C VAL A 341 13.84 13.56 -17.59
N GLU A 342 15.06 14.01 -17.45
CA GLU A 342 16.14 13.58 -18.34
C GLU A 342 16.06 12.06 -18.45
N THR A 343 16.03 11.58 -19.69
CA THR A 343 15.99 10.15 -20.00
C THR A 343 17.03 9.45 -19.15
N TYR A 344 16.56 8.58 -18.26
CA TYR A 344 17.44 7.66 -17.58
C TYR A 344 18.08 6.79 -18.65
N VAL A 345 19.30 7.13 -19.04
CA VAL A 345 20.20 6.18 -19.68
C VAL A 345 20.62 5.27 -18.53
N SER A 346 19.92 4.14 -18.39
CA SER A 346 20.37 3.07 -17.50
C SER A 346 21.67 2.53 -18.06
N ASP A 347 22.72 2.67 -17.31
CA ASP A 347 23.93 1.86 -17.49
C ASP A 347 23.65 0.40 -17.10
#